data_af8f5f36b4750a850f1ea7f73988f5ec
#
_entry.id   af8f5f36b4750a850f1ea7f73988f5ec
#
_cell.length_a   1.000
_cell.length_b   1.000
_cell.length_c   1.000
_cell.angle_alpha   90.00
_cell.angle_beta   90.00
_cell.angle_gamma   90.00
#
_symmetry.space_group_name_H-M   'P 1'
#
loop_
_entity.id
_entity.type
_entity.pdbx_description
1 polymer ?
#
loop_
_entity_poly.entity_id
_entity_poly.type
_entity_poly.pdbx_seq_one_letter_code
_entity_poly.pdbx_strand_id
1 'polypeptide(L)'
;MGIETVEVWKGNLADVAVQQLLKRVQIMVPLFIEGGVILDLDEPEWTLERWTVFFYYQKIETKEDNPYLFMGYSTVYRYFHFQAATNESGSKKEAKADFTLPLDNISFSSLPCRSRISQFIILPPFQRSGYGSRFYRSIFDFYLAEPETVEITVEDPNYAFDDMRDINDLRRLRALPEFKAIKINGKITPQPEAAIPNNIVDLPALETIRKRMKIAPRQFLRVVEMHLLSSIPKSVRKADELDDSNPKMREYGLWRLWVKKRLYKHNKDLLSQMEKEERLDKLDEVLEGVVTDYVRLLEAYNSRVKIDNFEKLAQGKGKGKGIEGSNGKRSSPSDEDSDSSDGEPLPKRAKV
;
A
#
# COMPACT_ATOMS: atom_id res chain seq x y z
N MET A 1 -28.70 -6.07 -16.07
CA MET A 1 -27.84 -5.21 -15.27
C MET A 1 -26.81 -4.63 -16.23
N GLY A 2 -26.84 -3.31 -16.45
CA GLY A 2 -25.86 -2.63 -17.30
C GLY A 2 -24.46 -2.80 -16.73
N ILE A 3 -23.45 -2.88 -17.60
CA ILE A 3 -22.05 -2.93 -17.18
C ILE A 3 -21.72 -1.59 -16.55
N GLU A 4 -21.53 -1.55 -15.23
CA GLU A 4 -21.07 -0.34 -14.53
C GLU A 4 -19.62 -0.07 -14.94
N THR A 5 -19.41 0.98 -15.71
CA THR A 5 -18.09 1.46 -16.08
C THR A 5 -17.64 2.55 -15.11
N VAL A 6 -16.41 2.46 -14.63
CA VAL A 6 -15.81 3.50 -13.80
C VAL A 6 -14.67 4.16 -14.56
N GLU A 7 -14.56 5.47 -14.45
CA GLU A 7 -13.56 6.28 -15.12
C GLU A 7 -12.74 7.09 -14.11
N VAL A 8 -11.46 7.22 -14.39
CA VAL A 8 -10.54 8.08 -13.62
C VAL A 8 -10.07 9.20 -14.54
N TRP A 9 -10.41 10.42 -14.20
CA TRP A 9 -10.00 11.62 -14.91
C TRP A 9 -8.89 12.29 -14.13
N LYS A 10 -7.83 12.72 -14.82
CA LYS A 10 -6.73 13.44 -14.18
C LYS A 10 -6.50 14.78 -14.83
N GLY A 11 -6.03 15.73 -14.04
CA GLY A 11 -5.60 17.03 -14.53
C GLY A 11 -4.54 17.65 -13.63
N ASN A 12 -3.78 18.58 -14.17
CA ASN A 12 -2.82 19.37 -13.40
C ASN A 12 -3.56 20.51 -12.68
N LEU A 13 -3.16 20.81 -11.45
CA LEU A 13 -3.84 21.86 -10.67
C LEU A 13 -3.57 23.29 -11.18
N ALA A 14 -2.57 23.50 -12.02
CA ALA A 14 -2.38 24.76 -12.73
C ALA A 14 -3.47 25.03 -13.80
N ASP A 15 -4.19 23.97 -14.24
CA ASP A 15 -5.33 24.12 -15.14
C ASP A 15 -6.54 24.71 -14.41
N VAL A 16 -7.07 25.83 -14.92
CA VAL A 16 -8.22 26.54 -14.35
C VAL A 16 -9.45 25.66 -14.23
N ALA A 17 -9.70 24.75 -15.20
CA ALA A 17 -10.82 23.85 -15.14
C ALA A 17 -10.69 22.85 -13.98
N VAL A 18 -9.48 22.34 -13.74
CA VAL A 18 -9.17 21.45 -12.61
C VAL A 18 -9.32 22.17 -11.28
N GLN A 19 -8.85 23.42 -11.18
CA GLN A 19 -9.05 24.25 -9.98
C GLN A 19 -10.53 24.44 -9.68
N GLN A 20 -11.35 24.76 -10.69
CA GLN A 20 -12.79 24.95 -10.54
C GLN A 20 -13.50 23.67 -10.07
N LEU A 21 -13.08 22.51 -10.55
CA LEU A 21 -13.62 21.23 -10.09
C LEU A 21 -13.17 20.95 -8.65
N LEU A 22 -11.88 21.10 -8.34
CA LEU A 22 -11.37 20.86 -7.01
C LEU A 22 -12.01 21.81 -5.97
N LYS A 23 -12.17 23.08 -6.29
CA LYS A 23 -12.82 24.07 -5.41
C LYS A 23 -14.22 23.65 -4.96
N ARG A 24 -14.96 22.91 -5.80
CA ARG A 24 -16.31 22.41 -5.49
C ARG A 24 -16.29 21.20 -4.58
N VAL A 25 -15.25 20.36 -4.64
CA VAL A 25 -15.22 19.07 -3.93
C VAL A 25 -14.32 19.08 -2.70
N GLN A 26 -13.37 19.99 -2.58
CA GLN A 26 -12.41 20.01 -1.46
C GLN A 26 -13.04 20.33 -0.10
N ILE A 27 -14.30 20.80 -0.05
CA ILE A 27 -15.09 20.89 1.18
C ILE A 27 -15.24 19.55 1.89
N MET A 28 -15.04 18.45 1.17
CA MET A 28 -15.07 17.09 1.72
C MET A 28 -13.84 16.78 2.57
N VAL A 29 -12.73 17.51 2.42
CA VAL A 29 -11.49 17.26 3.17
C VAL A 29 -11.73 17.29 4.67
N PRO A 30 -12.21 18.39 5.27
CA PRO A 30 -12.43 18.45 6.72
C PRO A 30 -13.55 17.49 7.20
N LEU A 31 -14.39 16.99 6.29
CA LEU A 31 -15.47 16.05 6.63
C LEU A 31 -15.01 14.58 6.63
N PHE A 32 -14.00 14.22 5.83
CA PHE A 32 -13.61 12.82 5.59
C PHE A 32 -12.13 12.53 5.92
N ILE A 33 -11.28 13.54 6.07
CA ILE A 33 -9.86 13.37 6.39
C ILE A 33 -9.58 14.06 7.73
N GLU A 34 -9.29 13.27 8.76
CA GLU A 34 -8.91 13.79 10.08
C GLU A 34 -7.60 14.61 9.95
N GLY A 35 -7.64 15.87 10.38
CA GLY A 35 -6.50 16.79 10.23
C GLY A 35 -6.20 17.22 8.79
N GLY A 36 -7.08 16.89 7.85
CA GLY A 36 -6.92 17.25 6.45
C GLY A 36 -7.02 18.75 6.20
N VAL A 37 -6.14 19.27 5.38
CA VAL A 37 -6.09 20.70 5.00
C VAL A 37 -6.60 20.85 3.56
N ILE A 38 -7.41 21.89 3.36
CA ILE A 38 -7.86 22.34 2.03
C ILE A 38 -6.65 22.95 1.30
N LEU A 39 -6.46 22.59 0.03
CA LEU A 39 -5.38 23.14 -0.78
C LEU A 39 -5.67 24.62 -1.09
N ASP A 40 -4.66 25.46 -0.91
CA ASP A 40 -4.69 26.85 -1.33
C ASP A 40 -4.55 26.91 -2.86
N LEU A 41 -5.52 27.51 -3.53
CA LEU A 41 -5.53 27.64 -4.99
C LEU A 41 -4.99 29.01 -5.46
N ASP A 42 -4.68 29.89 -4.53
CA ASP A 42 -4.07 31.19 -4.81
C ASP A 42 -2.53 31.14 -4.78
N GLU A 43 -1.98 29.92 -4.65
CA GLU A 43 -0.54 29.66 -4.75
C GLU A 43 0.00 29.98 -6.15
N PRO A 44 1.32 30.31 -6.27
CA PRO A 44 1.96 30.54 -7.56
C PRO A 44 1.82 29.34 -8.50
N GLU A 45 1.73 29.57 -9.82
CA GLU A 45 1.53 28.56 -10.85
C GLU A 45 2.55 27.41 -10.74
N TRP A 46 3.83 27.71 -10.49
CA TRP A 46 4.88 26.67 -10.33
C TRP A 46 4.66 25.76 -9.12
N THR A 47 3.93 26.20 -8.09
CA THR A 47 3.49 25.33 -6.96
C THR A 47 2.32 24.47 -7.39
N LEU A 48 1.34 25.07 -8.08
CA LEU A 48 0.14 24.38 -8.56
C LEU A 48 0.49 23.30 -9.59
N GLU A 49 1.47 23.54 -10.47
CA GLU A 49 1.98 22.55 -11.44
C GLU A 49 2.49 21.25 -10.80
N ARG A 50 2.88 21.30 -9.52
CA ARG A 50 3.36 20.11 -8.79
C ARG A 50 2.24 19.23 -8.29
N TRP A 51 0.99 19.67 -8.41
CA TRP A 51 -0.19 18.93 -8.00
C TRP A 51 -0.90 18.28 -9.19
N THR A 52 -1.22 17.02 -9.05
CA THR A 52 -2.11 16.31 -9.96
C THR A 52 -3.37 15.91 -9.19
N VAL A 53 -4.52 16.18 -9.77
CA VAL A 53 -5.81 15.80 -9.22
C VAL A 53 -6.40 14.67 -10.05
N PHE A 54 -6.85 13.63 -9.37
CA PHE A 54 -7.57 12.51 -9.96
C PHE A 54 -9.01 12.56 -9.48
N PHE A 55 -9.95 12.60 -10.41
CA PHE A 55 -11.39 12.53 -10.14
C PHE A 55 -11.90 11.15 -10.52
N TYR A 56 -12.75 10.56 -9.69
CA TYR A 56 -13.27 9.21 -9.88
C TYR A 56 -14.77 9.27 -10.11
N TYR A 57 -15.21 8.72 -11.24
CA TYR A 57 -16.60 8.74 -11.68
C TYR A 57 -17.10 7.35 -12.02
N GLN A 58 -18.40 7.12 -11.76
CA GLN A 58 -19.18 6.03 -12.34
C GLN A 58 -19.95 6.55 -13.53
N LYS A 59 -19.85 5.88 -14.67
CA LYS A 59 -20.64 6.19 -15.86
C LYS A 59 -21.94 5.42 -15.83
N ILE A 60 -23.04 6.14 -15.97
CA ILE A 60 -24.41 5.60 -15.99
C ILE A 60 -24.93 5.68 -17.43
N GLU A 61 -24.89 4.55 -18.14
CA GLU A 61 -25.24 4.48 -19.57
C GLU A 61 -26.70 4.87 -19.89
N THR A 62 -27.59 4.84 -18.90
CA THR A 62 -29.02 5.13 -19.07
C THR A 62 -29.39 6.60 -18.93
N LYS A 63 -28.42 7.47 -18.58
CA LYS A 63 -28.66 8.92 -18.42
C LYS A 63 -27.99 9.68 -19.55
N GLU A 64 -28.77 10.24 -20.48
CA GLU A 64 -28.26 11.01 -21.61
C GLU A 64 -27.74 12.39 -21.21
N ASP A 65 -28.42 13.10 -20.28
CA ASP A 65 -28.08 14.48 -19.92
C ASP A 65 -26.90 14.61 -18.92
N ASN A 66 -26.72 13.64 -18.03
CA ASN A 66 -25.61 13.63 -17.07
C ASN A 66 -25.21 12.18 -16.73
N PRO A 67 -24.36 11.57 -17.55
CA PRO A 67 -24.03 10.16 -17.40
C PRO A 67 -23.01 9.88 -16.28
N TYR A 68 -22.50 10.89 -15.58
CA TYR A 68 -21.43 10.72 -14.60
C TYR A 68 -21.91 10.95 -13.17
N LEU A 69 -21.60 9.98 -12.30
CA LEU A 69 -21.79 10.08 -10.86
C LEU A 69 -20.43 10.20 -10.19
N PHE A 70 -20.22 11.28 -9.45
CA PHE A 70 -18.98 11.51 -8.73
C PHE A 70 -18.85 10.55 -7.54
N MET A 71 -17.73 9.83 -7.47
CA MET A 71 -17.46 8.81 -6.45
C MET A 71 -16.39 9.24 -5.45
N GLY A 72 -15.50 10.15 -5.84
CA GLY A 72 -14.40 10.60 -5.00
C GLY A 72 -13.27 11.24 -5.79
N TYR A 73 -12.20 11.61 -5.11
CA TYR A 73 -11.03 12.18 -5.73
C TYR A 73 -9.77 11.91 -4.92
N SER A 74 -8.62 12.17 -5.54
CA SER A 74 -7.32 12.13 -4.88
C SER A 74 -6.43 13.24 -5.41
N THR A 75 -5.59 13.80 -4.55
CA THR A 75 -4.54 14.74 -4.92
C THR A 75 -3.18 14.10 -4.73
N VAL A 76 -2.27 14.34 -5.65
CA VAL A 76 -0.90 13.83 -5.60
C VAL A 76 0.07 14.98 -5.82
N TYR A 77 1.03 15.12 -4.92
CA TYR A 77 2.05 16.16 -4.94
C TYR A 77 3.40 15.60 -5.35
N ARG A 78 4.16 16.34 -6.15
CA ARG A 78 5.54 16.02 -6.55
C ARG A 78 6.54 16.66 -5.60
N TYR A 79 7.29 15.82 -4.88
CA TYR A 79 8.50 16.23 -4.16
C TYR A 79 9.73 15.93 -5.01
N PHE A 80 10.52 16.94 -5.35
CA PHE A 80 11.76 16.70 -6.08
C PHE A 80 12.73 15.90 -5.22
N HIS A 81 13.32 14.87 -5.83
CA HIS A 81 14.21 13.94 -5.17
C HIS A 81 15.66 14.24 -5.58
N PHE A 82 16.32 15.07 -4.79
CA PHE A 82 17.73 15.35 -4.99
C PHE A 82 18.57 14.21 -4.41
N GLN A 83 19.24 13.46 -5.27
CA GLN A 83 20.25 12.51 -4.85
C GLN A 83 21.61 13.21 -5.00
N ALA A 84 22.38 13.25 -3.89
CA ALA A 84 23.79 13.58 -4.00
C ALA A 84 24.46 12.57 -4.94
N ALA A 85 25.27 13.04 -5.89
CA ALA A 85 26.01 12.17 -6.79
C ALA A 85 26.90 11.23 -5.94
N THR A 86 26.54 9.96 -5.85
CA THR A 86 27.40 8.94 -5.28
C THR A 86 28.43 8.60 -6.34
N ASN A 87 29.66 9.06 -6.15
CA ASN A 87 30.78 8.55 -6.91
C ASN A 87 30.85 7.04 -6.70
N GLU A 88 30.90 6.27 -7.77
CA GLU A 88 30.96 4.79 -7.79
C GLU A 88 32.15 4.18 -7.05
N SER A 89 33.08 4.99 -6.55
CA SER A 89 34.17 4.57 -5.68
C SER A 89 33.80 4.91 -4.23
N GLY A 90 33.46 3.90 -3.43
CA GLY A 90 32.99 3.96 -2.04
C GLY A 90 33.93 4.62 -1.02
N SER A 91 34.60 5.72 -1.34
CA SER A 91 35.28 6.60 -0.41
C SER A 91 34.39 7.82 -0.14
N LYS A 92 34.00 7.98 1.13
CA LYS A 92 33.49 9.23 1.67
C LYS A 92 34.59 10.31 1.63
N LYS A 93 34.94 10.77 0.45
CA LYS A 93 35.56 12.08 0.31
C LYS A 93 34.39 13.07 0.23
N GLU A 94 34.34 13.99 1.18
CA GLU A 94 33.53 15.21 1.06
C GLU A 94 33.90 15.87 -0.26
N ALA A 95 33.18 15.50 -1.32
CA ALA A 95 33.20 16.28 -2.53
C ALA A 95 32.57 17.61 -2.14
N LYS A 96 33.39 18.67 -2.07
CA LYS A 96 32.86 20.02 -2.27
C LYS A 96 32.17 19.99 -3.62
N ALA A 97 30.87 19.72 -3.57
CA ALA A 97 30.02 19.85 -4.75
C ALA A 97 30.08 21.34 -5.11
N ASP A 98 30.79 21.63 -6.17
CA ASP A 98 30.66 22.92 -6.86
C ASP A 98 29.22 22.93 -7.41
N PHE A 99 28.31 23.49 -6.62
CA PHE A 99 26.89 23.53 -6.90
C PHE A 99 26.65 24.67 -7.89
N THR A 100 27.15 24.51 -9.10
CA THR A 100 26.68 25.29 -10.24
C THR A 100 25.31 24.73 -10.63
N LEU A 101 24.25 25.37 -10.12
CA LEU A 101 22.92 25.20 -10.68
C LEU A 101 23.01 25.52 -12.18
N PRO A 102 22.64 24.61 -13.08
CA PRO A 102 22.44 24.99 -14.46
C PRO A 102 21.32 26.01 -14.48
N LEU A 103 21.67 27.28 -14.67
CA LEU A 103 20.75 28.41 -14.59
C LEU A 103 19.81 28.51 -15.80
N ASP A 104 20.07 27.77 -16.87
CA ASP A 104 19.31 27.87 -18.11
C ASP A 104 18.39 26.65 -18.28
N ASN A 105 17.08 26.91 -18.20
CA ASN A 105 16.01 26.00 -18.62
C ASN A 105 15.86 24.66 -17.85
N ILE A 106 15.93 24.67 -16.52
CA ILE A 106 15.49 23.50 -15.75
C ILE A 106 13.96 23.41 -15.82
N SER A 107 13.46 22.47 -16.58
CA SER A 107 12.07 22.06 -16.47
C SER A 107 11.89 21.23 -15.20
N PHE A 108 11.22 21.75 -14.19
CA PHE A 108 10.91 21.01 -12.96
C PHE A 108 10.13 19.72 -13.24
N SER A 109 9.38 19.66 -14.33
CA SER A 109 8.64 18.46 -14.74
C SER A 109 9.53 17.28 -15.13
N SER A 110 10.80 17.52 -15.50
CA SER A 110 11.77 16.48 -15.89
C SER A 110 12.68 16.01 -14.74
N LEU A 111 12.54 16.59 -13.55
CA LEU A 111 13.38 16.21 -12.42
C LEU A 111 12.84 14.95 -11.69
N PRO A 112 13.73 14.07 -11.21
CA PRO A 112 13.33 12.94 -10.40
C PRO A 112 12.51 13.38 -9.19
N CYS A 113 11.37 12.74 -8.94
CA CYS A 113 10.47 13.13 -7.88
C CYS A 113 9.91 11.93 -7.10
N ARG A 114 9.47 12.19 -5.87
CA ARG A 114 8.54 11.36 -5.11
C ARG A 114 7.13 11.85 -5.38
N SER A 115 6.28 10.96 -5.88
CA SER A 115 4.86 11.24 -6.04
C SER A 115 4.13 10.85 -4.76
N ARG A 116 3.65 11.85 -4.01
CA ARG A 116 2.98 11.65 -2.72
C ARG A 116 1.48 11.80 -2.88
N ILE A 117 0.74 10.73 -2.65
CA ILE A 117 -0.72 10.78 -2.48
C ILE A 117 -1.00 11.53 -1.18
N SER A 118 -1.64 12.70 -1.27
CA SER A 118 -1.92 13.57 -0.12
C SER A 118 -3.37 13.41 0.35
N GLN A 119 -4.34 13.64 -0.52
CA GLN A 119 -5.75 13.43 -0.21
C GLN A 119 -6.27 12.24 -1.00
N PHE A 120 -7.09 11.42 -0.35
CA PHE A 120 -7.73 10.27 -0.99
C PHE A 120 -9.11 10.04 -0.38
N ILE A 121 -10.15 10.36 -1.13
CA ILE A 121 -11.53 10.31 -0.66
C ILE A 121 -12.35 9.43 -1.60
N ILE A 122 -13.06 8.46 -1.02
CA ILE A 122 -14.17 7.73 -1.64
C ILE A 122 -15.42 8.04 -0.85
N LEU A 123 -16.46 8.48 -1.51
CA LEU A 123 -17.74 8.82 -0.85
C LEU A 123 -18.39 7.58 -0.23
N PRO A 124 -19.09 7.73 0.92
CA PRO A 124 -19.66 6.61 1.67
C PRO A 124 -20.48 5.60 0.86
N PRO A 125 -21.33 5.98 -0.11
CA PRO A 125 -22.10 5.02 -0.91
C PRO A 125 -21.24 4.05 -1.72
N PHE A 126 -19.98 4.42 -1.99
CA PHE A 126 -19.03 3.64 -2.81
C PHE A 126 -17.94 2.96 -2.01
N GLN A 127 -17.94 3.15 -0.68
CA GLN A 127 -16.96 2.51 0.20
C GLN A 127 -17.26 1.01 0.34
N ARG A 128 -16.25 0.23 0.75
CA ARG A 128 -16.31 -1.23 1.02
C ARG A 128 -16.63 -2.12 -0.18
N SER A 129 -16.96 -1.56 -1.35
CA SER A 129 -17.28 -2.27 -2.60
C SER A 129 -16.06 -2.44 -3.54
N GLY A 130 -14.85 -2.21 -3.05
CA GLY A 130 -13.61 -2.38 -3.83
C GLY A 130 -13.22 -1.18 -4.71
N TYR A 131 -14.04 -0.13 -4.79
CA TYR A 131 -13.75 1.06 -5.61
C TYR A 131 -12.50 1.79 -5.15
N GLY A 132 -12.25 1.92 -3.85
CA GLY A 132 -11.01 2.50 -3.33
C GLY A 132 -9.76 1.75 -3.81
N SER A 133 -9.78 0.41 -3.80
CA SER A 133 -8.69 -0.40 -4.32
C SER A 133 -8.49 -0.22 -5.83
N ARG A 134 -9.57 -0.08 -6.61
CA ARG A 134 -9.48 0.19 -8.06
C ARG A 134 -8.87 1.56 -8.30
N PHE A 135 -9.33 2.58 -7.58
CA PHE A 135 -8.83 3.94 -7.69
C PHE A 135 -7.36 4.05 -7.30
N TYR A 136 -6.96 3.47 -6.16
CA TYR A 136 -5.56 3.39 -5.74
C TYR A 136 -4.67 2.75 -6.81
N ARG A 137 -5.10 1.62 -7.39
CA ARG A 137 -4.34 0.95 -8.46
C ARG A 137 -4.18 1.81 -9.69
N SER A 138 -5.23 2.52 -10.13
CA SER A 138 -5.17 3.42 -11.28
C SER A 138 -4.15 4.54 -11.07
N ILE A 139 -4.14 5.16 -9.88
CA ILE A 139 -3.17 6.19 -9.51
C ILE A 139 -1.75 5.60 -9.46
N PHE A 140 -1.61 4.45 -8.81
CA PHE A 140 -0.31 3.79 -8.68
C PHE A 140 0.26 3.40 -10.05
N ASP A 141 -0.55 2.81 -10.93
CA ASP A 141 -0.13 2.39 -12.27
C ASP A 141 0.29 3.58 -13.14
N PHE A 142 -0.41 4.71 -12.99
CA PHE A 142 -0.02 5.95 -13.64
C PHE A 142 1.40 6.38 -13.23
N TYR A 143 1.69 6.49 -11.93
CA TYR A 143 3.00 6.91 -11.44
C TYR A 143 4.09 5.84 -11.60
N LEU A 144 3.72 4.58 -11.64
CA LEU A 144 4.66 3.50 -11.96
C LEU A 144 5.18 3.63 -13.39
N ALA A 145 4.33 4.08 -14.33
CA ALA A 145 4.70 4.32 -15.72
C ALA A 145 5.45 5.65 -15.95
N GLU A 146 5.31 6.64 -15.06
CA GLU A 146 6.01 7.93 -15.19
C GLU A 146 7.52 7.79 -14.92
N PRO A 147 8.40 8.16 -15.86
CA PRO A 147 9.86 7.99 -15.70
C PRO A 147 10.43 8.87 -14.56
N GLU A 148 9.90 10.04 -14.35
CA GLU A 148 10.38 11.00 -13.34
C GLU A 148 10.02 10.56 -11.92
N THR A 149 8.99 9.75 -11.73
CA THR A 149 8.63 9.22 -10.42
C THR A 149 9.60 8.12 -10.01
N VAL A 150 10.40 8.37 -8.98
CA VAL A 150 11.33 7.38 -8.39
C VAL A 150 10.71 6.60 -7.25
N GLU A 151 9.72 7.18 -6.57
CA GLU A 151 9.08 6.59 -5.40
C GLU A 151 7.65 7.12 -5.23
N ILE A 152 6.72 6.23 -4.90
CA ILE A 152 5.33 6.55 -4.59
C ILE A 152 5.13 6.47 -3.08
N THR A 153 4.70 7.57 -2.48
CA THR A 153 4.47 7.71 -1.04
C THR A 153 3.03 8.10 -0.76
N VAL A 154 2.64 8.03 0.51
CA VAL A 154 1.31 8.48 0.99
C VAL A 154 1.53 9.35 2.21
N GLU A 155 0.80 10.44 2.30
CA GLU A 155 0.81 11.37 3.43
C GLU A 155 -0.15 10.87 4.50
N ASP A 156 0.34 10.70 5.72
CA ASP A 156 -0.41 10.36 6.94
C ASP A 156 -1.64 9.45 6.72
N PRO A 157 -1.44 8.24 6.18
CA PRO A 157 -2.55 7.36 5.87
C PRO A 157 -3.28 6.92 7.14
N ASN A 158 -4.62 6.90 7.09
CA ASN A 158 -5.40 6.27 8.12
C ASN A 158 -5.35 4.73 8.01
N TYR A 159 -5.80 4.02 9.02
CA TYR A 159 -5.75 2.54 9.07
C TYR A 159 -6.47 1.87 7.90
N ALA A 160 -7.62 2.39 7.49
CA ALA A 160 -8.39 1.82 6.38
C ALA A 160 -7.66 1.95 5.04
N PHE A 161 -6.96 3.06 4.84
CA PHE A 161 -6.12 3.27 3.67
C PHE A 161 -4.88 2.37 3.70
N ASP A 162 -4.19 2.26 4.85
CA ASP A 162 -3.04 1.37 5.02
C ASP A 162 -3.41 -0.08 4.75
N ASP A 163 -4.52 -0.58 5.29
CA ASP A 163 -5.02 -1.93 5.03
C ASP A 163 -5.27 -2.17 3.52
N MET A 164 -5.93 -1.22 2.88
CA MET A 164 -6.18 -1.27 1.44
C MET A 164 -4.87 -1.26 0.65
N ARG A 165 -3.93 -0.39 1.00
CA ARG A 165 -2.62 -0.26 0.40
C ARG A 165 -1.81 -1.54 0.54
N ASP A 166 -1.70 -2.08 1.76
CA ASP A 166 -0.97 -3.31 2.07
C ASP A 166 -1.44 -4.48 1.19
N ILE A 167 -2.76 -4.65 1.06
CA ILE A 167 -3.36 -5.72 0.25
C ILE A 167 -3.07 -5.52 -1.25
N ASN A 168 -3.17 -4.29 -1.75
CA ASN A 168 -2.92 -4.00 -3.16
C ASN A 168 -1.44 -4.12 -3.51
N ASP A 169 -0.54 -3.63 -2.64
CA ASP A 169 0.90 -3.73 -2.84
C ASP A 169 1.38 -5.19 -2.76
N LEU A 170 0.85 -5.97 -1.80
CA LEU A 170 1.11 -7.41 -1.71
C LEU A 170 0.66 -8.14 -2.98
N ARG A 171 -0.53 -7.82 -3.50
CA ARG A 171 -1.04 -8.39 -4.74
C ARG A 171 -0.14 -8.08 -5.92
N ARG A 172 0.30 -6.82 -6.04
CA ARG A 172 1.19 -6.34 -7.09
C ARG A 172 2.55 -7.03 -7.04
N LEU A 173 3.17 -7.09 -5.87
CA LEU A 173 4.46 -7.74 -5.69
C LEU A 173 4.37 -9.26 -5.91
N ARG A 174 3.31 -9.91 -5.46
CA ARG A 174 3.08 -11.35 -5.71
C ARG A 174 2.79 -11.70 -7.17
N ALA A 175 2.55 -10.73 -8.04
CA ALA A 175 2.50 -10.98 -9.48
C ALA A 175 3.90 -11.24 -10.07
N LEU A 176 4.98 -10.81 -9.38
CA LEU A 176 6.36 -10.95 -9.81
C LEU A 176 6.93 -12.31 -9.36
N PRO A 177 7.43 -13.16 -10.29
CA PRO A 177 8.03 -14.45 -9.93
C PRO A 177 9.21 -14.32 -8.98
N GLU A 178 10.08 -13.33 -9.17
CA GLU A 178 11.24 -13.05 -8.34
C GLU A 178 10.85 -12.64 -6.91
N PHE A 179 9.75 -11.92 -6.71
CA PHE A 179 9.26 -11.61 -5.38
C PHE A 179 8.71 -12.86 -4.67
N LYS A 180 8.01 -13.73 -5.40
CA LYS A 180 7.54 -15.01 -4.84
C LYS A 180 8.67 -15.93 -4.42
N ALA A 181 9.84 -15.80 -5.06
CA ALA A 181 11.02 -16.60 -4.75
C ALA A 181 11.76 -16.15 -3.48
N ILE A 182 11.46 -14.95 -2.96
CA ILE A 182 12.08 -14.43 -1.73
C ILE A 182 11.71 -15.33 -0.55
N LYS A 183 12.74 -15.76 0.20
CA LYS A 183 12.62 -16.67 1.35
C LYS A 183 13.55 -16.22 2.47
N ILE A 184 13.25 -16.70 3.67
CA ILE A 184 14.13 -16.56 4.82
C ILE A 184 15.27 -17.58 4.66
N ASN A 185 16.49 -17.13 4.91
CA ASN A 185 17.66 -17.99 4.91
C ASN A 185 17.73 -18.79 6.23
N GLY A 186 17.06 -19.93 6.29
CA GLY A 186 17.00 -20.81 7.46
C GLY A 186 18.33 -21.46 7.87
N LYS A 187 19.43 -21.24 7.12
CA LYS A 187 20.77 -21.77 7.47
C LYS A 187 21.51 -20.90 8.49
N ILE A 188 20.97 -19.72 8.80
CA ILE A 188 21.59 -18.77 9.73
C ILE A 188 21.32 -19.23 11.17
N THR A 189 22.35 -19.24 11.99
CA THR A 189 22.25 -19.41 13.44
C THR A 189 22.64 -18.09 14.09
N PRO A 190 21.69 -17.34 14.65
CA PRO A 190 21.98 -16.10 15.36
C PRO A 190 22.86 -16.44 16.59
N GLN A 191 23.90 -15.64 16.80
CA GLN A 191 24.71 -15.76 18.01
C GLN A 191 24.08 -14.91 19.13
N PRO A 192 24.01 -15.42 20.37
CA PRO A 192 23.59 -14.61 21.50
C PRO A 192 24.43 -13.34 21.60
N GLU A 193 23.80 -12.22 21.91
CA GLU A 193 24.41 -10.90 22.06
C GLU A 193 25.14 -10.30 20.83
N ALA A 194 25.18 -11.03 19.72
CA ALA A 194 25.73 -10.50 18.47
C ALA A 194 24.69 -9.63 17.71
N ALA A 195 25.20 -8.83 16.77
CA ALA A 195 24.35 -8.05 15.89
C ALA A 195 23.49 -8.97 15.02
N ILE A 196 22.21 -8.60 14.82
CA ILE A 196 21.28 -9.36 13.98
C ILE A 196 21.84 -9.45 12.55
N PRO A 197 21.98 -10.66 11.99
CA PRO A 197 22.56 -10.85 10.66
C PRO A 197 21.80 -10.05 9.57
N ASN A 198 22.56 -9.55 8.59
CA ASN A 198 21.96 -8.82 7.48
C ASN A 198 21.44 -9.73 6.36
N ASN A 199 21.89 -10.98 6.32
CA ASN A 199 21.61 -11.96 5.27
C ASN A 199 20.45 -12.91 5.60
N ILE A 200 19.59 -12.54 6.56
CA ILE A 200 18.34 -13.28 6.85
C ILE A 200 17.44 -13.30 5.60
N VAL A 201 17.45 -12.22 4.84
CA VAL A 201 16.76 -12.09 3.55
C VAL A 201 17.72 -11.49 2.55
N ASP A 202 17.55 -11.78 1.26
CA ASP A 202 18.36 -11.21 0.18
C ASP A 202 18.01 -9.72 -0.02
N LEU A 203 18.70 -8.84 0.70
CA LEU A 203 18.48 -7.40 0.66
C LEU A 203 18.77 -6.78 -0.73
N PRO A 204 19.86 -7.15 -1.47
CA PRO A 204 20.08 -6.67 -2.82
C PRO A 204 18.93 -6.98 -3.79
N ALA A 205 18.44 -8.23 -3.78
CA ALA A 205 17.29 -8.62 -4.61
C ALA A 205 16.04 -7.82 -4.24
N LEU A 206 15.79 -7.64 -2.95
CA LEU A 206 14.65 -6.83 -2.45
C LEU A 206 14.74 -5.38 -2.92
N GLU A 207 15.92 -4.76 -2.83
CA GLU A 207 16.11 -3.37 -3.23
C GLU A 207 15.91 -3.16 -4.74
N THR A 208 16.35 -4.13 -5.56
CA THR A 208 16.12 -4.13 -7.00
C THR A 208 14.62 -4.16 -7.33
N ILE A 209 13.86 -5.05 -6.67
CA ILE A 209 12.40 -5.14 -6.83
C ILE A 209 11.73 -3.84 -6.36
N ARG A 210 12.12 -3.31 -5.19
CA ARG A 210 11.58 -2.10 -4.61
C ARG A 210 11.69 -0.91 -5.56
N LYS A 211 12.92 -0.66 -6.07
CA LYS A 211 13.19 0.45 -7.00
C LYS A 211 12.38 0.33 -8.28
N ARG A 212 12.30 -0.88 -8.87
CA ARG A 212 11.51 -1.12 -10.07
C ARG A 212 10.02 -0.87 -9.83
N MET A 213 9.51 -1.23 -8.65
CA MET A 213 8.10 -1.05 -8.28
C MET A 213 7.80 0.30 -7.65
N LYS A 214 8.82 1.16 -7.47
CA LYS A 214 8.71 2.53 -6.93
C LYS A 214 7.99 2.62 -5.58
N ILE A 215 8.03 1.55 -4.78
CA ILE A 215 7.38 1.53 -3.45
C ILE A 215 8.34 2.12 -2.42
N ALA A 216 7.81 2.97 -1.52
CA ALA A 216 8.56 3.57 -0.42
C ALA A 216 9.18 2.49 0.48
N PRO A 217 10.43 2.68 1.00
CA PRO A 217 11.17 1.64 1.72
C PRO A 217 10.40 1.04 2.90
N ARG A 218 9.76 1.87 3.71
CA ARG A 218 8.98 1.42 4.88
C ARG A 218 7.80 0.54 4.46
N GLN A 219 7.04 0.98 3.48
CA GLN A 219 5.90 0.24 2.94
C GLN A 219 6.33 -1.07 2.29
N PHE A 220 7.40 -1.04 1.52
CA PHE A 220 7.93 -2.24 0.87
C PHE A 220 8.34 -3.31 1.88
N LEU A 221 9.10 -2.94 2.93
CA LEU A 221 9.50 -3.88 3.97
C LEU A 221 8.29 -4.49 4.70
N ARG A 222 7.27 -3.68 5.00
CA ARG A 222 6.02 -4.16 5.61
C ARG A 222 5.36 -5.26 4.76
N VAL A 223 5.28 -5.05 3.45
CA VAL A 223 4.69 -6.03 2.51
C VAL A 223 5.57 -7.29 2.39
N VAL A 224 6.90 -7.13 2.39
CA VAL A 224 7.84 -8.27 2.42
C VAL A 224 7.66 -9.10 3.69
N GLU A 225 7.56 -8.46 4.85
CA GLU A 225 7.32 -9.13 6.14
C GLU A 225 6.02 -9.95 6.11
N MET A 226 4.93 -9.39 5.59
CA MET A 226 3.66 -10.11 5.40
C MET A 226 3.81 -11.30 4.44
N HIS A 227 4.54 -11.10 3.32
CA HIS A 227 4.77 -12.18 2.36
C HIS A 227 5.52 -13.35 2.99
N LEU A 228 6.61 -13.07 3.70
CA LEU A 228 7.42 -14.08 4.39
C LEU A 228 6.62 -14.79 5.49
N LEU A 229 5.86 -14.05 6.31
CA LEU A 229 4.98 -14.62 7.34
C LEU A 229 3.96 -15.59 6.75
N SER A 230 3.45 -15.32 5.54
CA SER A 230 2.47 -16.18 4.88
C SER A 230 3.02 -17.57 4.53
N SER A 231 4.35 -17.73 4.43
CA SER A 231 5.01 -19.01 4.17
C SER A 231 5.22 -19.85 5.43
N ILE A 232 4.96 -19.28 6.60
CA ILE A 232 5.11 -19.94 7.91
C ILE A 232 3.77 -20.51 8.33
N PRO A 233 3.69 -21.83 8.65
CA PRO A 233 2.45 -22.49 9.05
C PRO A 233 1.78 -21.83 10.28
N LYS A 234 0.44 -21.86 10.32
CA LYS A 234 -0.32 -21.30 11.47
C LYS A 234 0.04 -21.99 12.80
N SER A 235 0.32 -23.31 12.78
CA SER A 235 0.74 -24.05 13.97
C SER A 235 2.06 -23.53 14.55
N VAL A 236 3.02 -23.21 13.68
CA VAL A 236 4.33 -22.65 14.09
C VAL A 236 4.18 -21.26 14.68
N ARG A 237 3.31 -20.41 14.10
CA ARG A 237 3.07 -19.04 14.59
C ARG A 237 2.38 -18.97 15.95
N LYS A 238 1.69 -20.07 16.35
CA LYS A 238 0.96 -20.20 17.63
C LYS A 238 1.71 -21.04 18.66
N ALA A 239 2.92 -21.50 18.34
CA ALA A 239 3.71 -22.27 19.30
C ALA A 239 4.23 -21.34 20.41
N ASP A 240 4.07 -21.79 21.66
CA ASP A 240 4.52 -21.05 22.83
C ASP A 240 6.06 -21.04 22.91
N GLU A 241 6.71 -22.12 22.48
CA GLU A 241 8.16 -22.22 22.43
C GLU A 241 8.63 -22.53 21.01
N LEU A 242 9.77 -21.95 20.64
CA LEU A 242 10.43 -22.20 19.35
C LEU A 242 11.44 -23.33 19.51
N ASP A 243 11.21 -24.43 18.81
CA ASP A 243 12.15 -25.55 18.73
C ASP A 243 13.05 -25.38 17.49
N ASP A 244 14.32 -25.10 17.72
CA ASP A 244 15.32 -24.90 16.67
C ASP A 244 15.61 -26.15 15.84
N SER A 245 15.20 -27.34 16.30
CA SER A 245 15.26 -28.57 15.51
C SER A 245 14.27 -28.55 14.32
N ASN A 246 13.17 -27.84 14.46
CA ASN A 246 12.17 -27.68 13.41
C ASN A 246 12.55 -26.53 12.46
N PRO A 247 12.81 -26.82 11.16
CA PRO A 247 13.21 -25.79 10.20
C PRO A 247 12.23 -24.61 10.10
N LYS A 248 10.93 -24.88 10.23
CA LYS A 248 9.90 -23.82 10.15
C LYS A 248 9.85 -22.93 11.40
N MET A 249 10.11 -23.51 12.57
CA MET A 249 10.23 -22.73 13.81
C MET A 249 11.49 -21.86 13.77
N ARG A 250 12.59 -22.36 13.25
CA ARG A 250 13.82 -21.58 13.02
C ARG A 250 13.58 -20.42 12.03
N GLU A 251 12.90 -20.69 10.89
CA GLU A 251 12.54 -19.62 9.96
C GLU A 251 11.66 -18.55 10.65
N TYR A 252 10.74 -18.94 11.50
CA TYR A 252 9.91 -18.00 12.26
C TYR A 252 10.71 -17.19 13.26
N GLY A 253 11.62 -17.80 14.00
CA GLY A 253 12.53 -17.10 14.90
C GLY A 253 13.38 -16.04 14.17
N LEU A 254 13.94 -16.40 13.00
CA LEU A 254 14.70 -15.46 12.15
C LEU A 254 13.82 -14.32 11.62
N TRP A 255 12.57 -14.61 11.22
CA TRP A 255 11.62 -13.61 10.80
C TRP A 255 11.31 -12.63 11.95
N ARG A 256 11.05 -13.13 13.16
CA ARG A 256 10.83 -12.31 14.37
C ARG A 256 12.01 -11.38 14.62
N LEU A 257 13.24 -11.89 14.55
CA LEU A 257 14.46 -11.08 14.72
C LEU A 257 14.58 -9.98 13.63
N TRP A 258 14.30 -10.32 12.39
CA TRP A 258 14.35 -9.36 11.28
C TRP A 258 13.34 -8.24 11.44
N VAL A 259 12.11 -8.55 11.82
CA VAL A 259 11.05 -7.56 12.10
C VAL A 259 11.43 -6.71 13.32
N LYS A 260 11.88 -7.31 14.43
CA LYS A 260 12.35 -6.58 15.63
C LYS A 260 13.46 -5.59 15.29
N LYS A 261 14.42 -5.96 14.41
CA LYS A 261 15.49 -5.06 13.94
C LYS A 261 14.91 -3.81 13.27
N ARG A 262 13.90 -3.95 12.42
CA ARG A 262 13.21 -2.83 11.80
C ARG A 262 12.46 -1.98 12.85
N LEU A 263 11.70 -2.63 13.72
CA LEU A 263 10.94 -1.96 14.78
C LEU A 263 11.86 -1.15 15.71
N TYR A 264 12.97 -1.75 16.13
CA TYR A 264 13.99 -1.07 16.94
C TYR A 264 14.58 0.15 16.20
N LYS A 265 15.02 -0.03 14.94
CA LYS A 265 15.60 1.07 14.16
C LYS A 265 14.63 2.24 14.02
N HIS A 266 13.34 1.96 13.93
CA HIS A 266 12.30 2.96 13.71
C HIS A 266 11.97 3.75 14.99
N ASN A 267 12.04 3.10 16.14
CA ASN A 267 11.73 3.67 17.45
C ASN A 267 13.00 3.83 18.33
N LYS A 268 14.16 3.96 17.68
CA LYS A 268 15.45 3.97 18.36
C LYS A 268 15.51 5.01 19.47
N ASP A 269 15.02 6.20 19.22
CA ASP A 269 15.11 7.33 20.15
C ASP A 269 14.32 7.07 21.44
N LEU A 270 13.16 6.44 21.34
CA LEU A 270 12.37 6.04 22.52
C LEU A 270 12.96 4.80 23.19
N LEU A 271 13.23 3.75 22.40
CA LEU A 271 13.69 2.47 22.95
C LEU A 271 15.10 2.54 23.54
N SER A 272 15.94 3.46 23.10
CA SER A 272 17.29 3.63 23.66
C SER A 272 17.29 4.22 25.08
N GLN A 273 16.18 4.83 25.52
CA GLN A 273 16.01 5.41 26.86
C GLN A 273 15.53 4.38 27.89
N MET A 274 15.08 3.21 27.43
CA MET A 274 14.59 2.14 28.30
C MET A 274 15.72 1.20 28.74
N GLU A 275 15.55 0.58 29.91
CA GLU A 275 16.42 -0.51 30.35
C GLU A 275 16.34 -1.71 29.37
N LYS A 276 17.40 -2.55 29.38
CA LYS A 276 17.52 -3.64 28.39
C LYS A 276 16.34 -4.60 28.43
N GLU A 277 15.90 -5.00 29.62
CA GLU A 277 14.77 -5.95 29.80
C GLU A 277 13.45 -5.33 29.33
N GLU A 278 13.13 -4.14 29.82
CA GLU A 278 11.92 -3.39 29.43
C GLU A 278 11.84 -3.18 27.90
N ARG A 279 12.98 -2.86 27.27
CA ARG A 279 13.09 -2.70 25.83
C ARG A 279 12.81 -3.98 25.06
N LEU A 280 13.27 -5.14 25.57
CA LEU A 280 13.02 -6.43 24.94
C LEU A 280 11.53 -6.80 25.06
N ASP A 281 10.94 -6.63 26.23
CA ASP A 281 9.51 -6.87 26.45
C ASP A 281 8.65 -5.97 25.56
N LYS A 282 9.00 -4.68 25.45
CA LYS A 282 8.29 -3.75 24.57
C LYS A 282 8.40 -4.11 23.10
N LEU A 283 9.56 -4.59 22.66
CA LEU A 283 9.72 -5.06 21.29
C LEU A 283 8.93 -6.34 21.02
N ASP A 284 8.79 -7.23 22.00
CA ASP A 284 7.95 -8.42 21.88
C ASP A 284 6.46 -8.06 21.82
N GLU A 285 5.99 -7.18 22.70
CA GLU A 285 4.62 -6.67 22.68
C GLU A 285 4.24 -6.07 21.31
N VAL A 286 5.09 -5.18 20.81
CA VAL A 286 4.86 -4.53 19.50
C VAL A 286 4.89 -5.56 18.37
N LEU A 287 5.80 -6.53 18.42
CA LEU A 287 5.90 -7.59 17.42
C LEU A 287 4.63 -8.44 17.38
N GLU A 288 4.06 -8.81 18.53
CA GLU A 288 2.81 -9.58 18.57
C GLU A 288 1.63 -8.80 17.97
N GLY A 289 1.58 -7.48 18.19
CA GLY A 289 0.65 -6.59 17.50
C GLY A 289 0.82 -6.63 15.98
N VAL A 290 2.07 -6.60 15.51
CA VAL A 290 2.40 -6.69 14.06
C VAL A 290 2.00 -8.06 13.49
N VAL A 291 2.26 -9.15 14.20
CA VAL A 291 1.87 -10.50 13.77
C VAL A 291 0.35 -10.62 13.62
N THR A 292 -0.39 -10.16 14.63
CA THR A 292 -1.86 -10.17 14.62
C THR A 292 -2.41 -9.43 13.42
N ASP A 293 -1.88 -8.27 13.15
CA ASP A 293 -2.27 -7.40 12.05
C ASP A 293 -1.99 -8.03 10.68
N TYR A 294 -0.78 -8.58 10.52
CA TYR A 294 -0.41 -9.26 9.27
C TYR A 294 -1.25 -10.52 9.02
N VAL A 295 -1.61 -11.25 10.07
CA VAL A 295 -2.51 -12.41 9.94
C VAL A 295 -3.88 -11.97 9.43
N ARG A 296 -4.46 -10.91 10.03
CA ARG A 296 -5.74 -10.33 9.61
C ARG A 296 -5.69 -9.88 8.13
N LEU A 297 -4.64 -9.16 7.74
CA LEU A 297 -4.47 -8.68 6.36
C LEU A 297 -4.28 -9.82 5.36
N LEU A 298 -3.54 -10.86 5.72
CA LEU A 298 -3.35 -12.04 4.88
C LEU A 298 -4.65 -12.84 4.70
N GLU A 299 -5.50 -12.92 5.72
CA GLU A 299 -6.82 -13.54 5.61
C GLU A 299 -7.74 -12.73 4.69
N ALA A 300 -7.75 -11.40 4.83
CA ALA A 300 -8.47 -10.50 3.93
C ALA A 300 -7.96 -10.60 2.47
N TYR A 301 -6.64 -10.65 2.27
CA TYR A 301 -6.04 -10.86 0.96
C TYR A 301 -6.49 -12.19 0.33
N ASN A 302 -6.40 -13.29 1.08
CA ASN A 302 -6.77 -14.61 0.59
C ASN A 302 -8.26 -14.71 0.23
N SER A 303 -9.13 -14.07 1.01
CA SER A 303 -10.57 -13.99 0.72
C SER A 303 -10.85 -13.26 -0.59
N ARG A 304 -10.18 -12.12 -0.83
CA ARG A 304 -10.31 -11.37 -2.09
C ARG A 304 -9.81 -12.15 -3.31
N VAL A 305 -8.67 -12.84 -3.17
CA VAL A 305 -8.13 -13.67 -4.26
C VAL A 305 -9.09 -14.81 -4.62
N LYS A 306 -9.78 -15.40 -3.64
CA LYS A 306 -10.81 -16.43 -3.89
C LYS A 306 -11.98 -15.86 -4.67
N ILE A 307 -12.47 -14.68 -4.30
CA ILE A 307 -13.58 -13.99 -4.99
C ILE A 307 -13.18 -13.66 -6.44
N ASP A 308 -12.02 -13.05 -6.66
CA ASP A 308 -11.53 -12.69 -7.99
C ASP A 308 -11.38 -13.93 -8.90
N ASN A 309 -10.91 -15.05 -8.36
CA ASN A 309 -10.79 -16.29 -9.11
C ASN A 309 -12.16 -16.89 -9.45
N PHE A 310 -13.11 -16.83 -8.54
CA PHE A 310 -14.48 -17.28 -8.78
C PHE A 310 -15.18 -16.46 -9.86
N GLU A 311 -15.06 -15.13 -9.81
CA GLU A 311 -15.62 -14.23 -10.83
C GLU A 311 -15.02 -14.49 -12.22
N LYS A 312 -13.71 -14.72 -12.32
CA LYS A 312 -13.06 -15.07 -13.60
C LYS A 312 -13.57 -16.39 -14.16
N LEU A 313 -13.77 -17.40 -13.31
CA LEU A 313 -14.32 -18.69 -13.73
C LEU A 313 -15.78 -18.56 -14.18
N ALA A 314 -16.57 -17.72 -13.53
CA ALA A 314 -17.96 -17.46 -13.91
C ALA A 314 -18.04 -16.76 -15.27
N GLN A 315 -17.19 -15.76 -15.51
CA GLN A 315 -17.13 -15.05 -16.80
C GLN A 315 -16.56 -15.91 -17.94
N GLY A 316 -15.62 -16.81 -17.65
CA GLY A 316 -15.08 -17.74 -18.62
C GLY A 316 -16.08 -18.81 -19.10
N LYS A 317 -17.03 -19.20 -18.26
CA LYS A 317 -18.09 -20.15 -18.62
C LYS A 317 -19.22 -19.53 -19.48
N GLY A 318 -19.32 -18.22 -19.52
CA GLY A 318 -20.32 -17.51 -20.36
C GLY A 318 -19.99 -17.43 -21.85
N LYS A 319 -18.78 -17.80 -22.29
CA LYS A 319 -18.34 -17.73 -23.70
C LYS A 319 -18.31 -19.09 -24.43
N GLY A 320 -18.85 -20.12 -23.86
CA GLY A 320 -18.82 -21.47 -24.48
C GLY A 320 -20.11 -22.24 -24.29
N LYS A 321 -20.85 -22.37 -25.36
CA LYS A 321 -21.98 -23.26 -25.67
C LYS A 321 -23.39 -22.67 -25.49
N GLY A 322 -23.95 -22.24 -26.62
CA GLY A 322 -25.37 -22.43 -26.88
C GLY A 322 -25.63 -23.94 -27.00
N ILE A 323 -26.44 -24.46 -26.08
CA ILE A 323 -27.14 -25.75 -26.24
C ILE A 323 -28.56 -25.55 -25.69
N GLU A 324 -29.50 -25.96 -26.53
CA GLU A 324 -30.94 -25.93 -26.37
C GLU A 324 -31.46 -26.61 -25.08
N GLY A 325 -32.50 -26.04 -24.59
CA GLY A 325 -33.66 -26.50 -23.87
C GLY A 325 -33.58 -27.75 -22.97
N SER A 326 -33.86 -27.50 -21.68
CA SER A 326 -34.66 -28.43 -20.88
C SER A 326 -35.25 -27.70 -19.66
N ASN A 327 -36.58 -27.72 -19.57
CA ASN A 327 -37.38 -27.27 -18.45
C ASN A 327 -37.10 -28.07 -17.16
N GLY A 328 -36.80 -27.41 -16.07
CA GLY A 328 -36.68 -28.01 -14.74
C GLY A 328 -37.06 -26.98 -13.64
N LYS A 329 -38.12 -27.30 -12.92
CA LYS A 329 -38.79 -26.52 -11.88
C LYS A 329 -37.87 -25.97 -10.80
N ARG A 330 -38.08 -24.72 -10.48
CA ARG A 330 -37.55 -24.02 -9.29
C ARG A 330 -38.27 -24.50 -8.02
N SER A 331 -37.51 -24.82 -7.01
CA SER A 331 -37.93 -24.74 -5.61
C SER A 331 -37.03 -23.72 -4.90
N SER A 332 -37.65 -22.73 -4.30
CA SER A 332 -37.03 -21.70 -3.46
C SER A 332 -36.76 -22.26 -2.08
N PRO A 333 -35.70 -21.89 -1.41
CA PRO A 333 -35.66 -21.90 0.05
C PRO A 333 -35.83 -20.46 0.59
N SER A 334 -36.62 -20.42 1.63
CA SER A 334 -37.05 -19.32 2.46
C SER A 334 -35.92 -18.60 3.19
N ASP A 335 -36.14 -17.30 3.34
CA ASP A 335 -35.45 -16.38 4.24
C ASP A 335 -35.53 -16.85 5.70
N GLU A 336 -34.42 -16.87 6.41
CA GLU A 336 -34.39 -16.76 7.85
C GLU A 336 -33.44 -15.62 8.25
N ASP A 337 -34.05 -14.61 8.84
CA ASP A 337 -33.44 -13.51 9.56
C ASP A 337 -32.62 -14.03 10.75
N SER A 338 -31.43 -13.49 10.93
CA SER A 338 -30.84 -13.42 12.27
C SER A 338 -30.04 -12.14 12.44
N ASP A 339 -30.58 -11.37 13.30
CA ASP A 339 -30.27 -10.12 13.93
C ASP A 339 -28.96 -10.15 14.75
N SER A 340 -28.40 -8.93 14.87
CA SER A 340 -27.53 -8.41 15.94
C SER A 340 -26.15 -9.03 16.19
N SER A 341 -25.14 -8.19 16.05
CA SER A 341 -24.18 -8.04 17.15
C SER A 341 -23.48 -6.68 17.07
N ASP A 342 -23.58 -5.97 18.18
CA ASP A 342 -22.91 -4.73 18.54
C ASP A 342 -21.40 -4.83 18.34
N GLY A 343 -20.85 -3.92 17.55
CA GLY A 343 -19.41 -3.80 17.34
C GLY A 343 -18.76 -3.01 18.47
N GLU A 344 -18.04 -3.67 19.34
CA GLU A 344 -17.09 -3.02 20.23
C GLU A 344 -16.01 -2.24 19.46
N PRO A 345 -15.57 -1.08 19.94
CA PRO A 345 -14.52 -0.31 19.28
C PRO A 345 -13.17 -1.02 19.39
N LEU A 346 -12.54 -1.23 18.25
CA LEU A 346 -11.21 -1.82 18.14
C LEU A 346 -10.16 -1.00 18.91
N PRO A 347 -9.18 -1.66 19.56
CA PRO A 347 -8.13 -0.98 20.30
C PRO A 347 -7.25 -0.12 19.40
N LYS A 348 -6.91 1.07 19.87
CA LYS A 348 -6.03 2.03 19.19
C LYS A 348 -4.65 1.39 18.96
N ARG A 349 -4.27 1.22 17.71
CA ARG A 349 -2.91 0.83 17.33
C ARG A 349 -1.91 1.88 17.84
N ALA A 350 -0.84 1.44 18.48
CA ALA A 350 0.30 2.30 18.74
C ALA A 350 0.91 2.77 17.40
N LYS A 351 1.07 4.08 17.21
CA LYS A 351 1.84 4.63 16.08
C LYS A 351 3.30 4.21 16.30
N VAL A 352 3.75 3.30 15.49
CA VAL A 352 5.13 2.81 15.44
C VAL A 352 5.76 3.18 14.13
#